data_be77252f1eed0370a56ca241952edf9a
#
_entry.id   be77252f1eed0370a56ca241952edf9a
#
_cell.length_a   1.000
_cell.length_b   1.000
_cell.length_c   1.000
_cell.angle_alpha   90.00
_cell.angle_beta   90.00
_cell.angle_gamma   90.00
#
_symmetry.space_group_name_H-M   'P 1'
#
loop_
_entity.id
_entity.type
_entity.pdbx_description
1 polymer ?
#
loop_
_entity_poly.entity_id
_entity_poly.type
_entity_poly.pdbx_seq_one_letter_code
_entity_poly.pdbx_strand_id
1 'polypeptide(L)'
;MAPTWNKLMDEFEGDAVKLVADVDCTAKGKSLCEEHGIKGFPTLKYGDPTDLQDYKGGRDMKDLKKHVETKLIPMCSPKNIDLCDDEKKAEIEKFSAMADEELEKMIAEKTTEMETAEAEFKKGVEALQATYEKL
;
A
#
# COMPACT_ATOMS: atom_id res chain seq x y z
N MET A 1 -14.70 -10.30 15.66
CA MET A 1 -13.85 -9.22 15.11
C MET A 1 -14.31 -7.84 15.59
N ALA A 2 -15.54 -7.41 15.35
CA ALA A 2 -15.99 -6.05 15.71
C ALA A 2 -15.67 -5.60 17.15
N PRO A 3 -15.93 -6.36 18.21
CA PRO A 3 -15.60 -5.92 19.57
C PRO A 3 -14.10 -5.70 19.82
N THR A 4 -13.26 -6.53 19.18
CA THR A 4 -11.79 -6.39 19.28
C THR A 4 -11.32 -5.16 18.52
N TRP A 5 -11.89 -4.93 17.33
CA TRP A 5 -11.57 -3.78 16.50
C TRP A 5 -11.99 -2.46 17.15
N ASN A 6 -13.20 -2.40 17.71
CA ASN A 6 -13.67 -1.21 18.41
C ASN A 6 -12.74 -0.82 19.57
N LYS A 7 -12.31 -1.81 20.38
CA LYS A 7 -11.33 -1.56 21.45
C LYS A 7 -10.00 -1.05 20.91
N LEU A 8 -9.56 -1.56 19.77
CA LEU A 8 -8.32 -1.08 19.13
C LEU A 8 -8.49 0.36 18.64
N MET A 9 -9.63 0.69 18.03
CA MET A 9 -9.94 2.08 17.64
C MET A 9 -9.96 3.03 18.83
N ASP A 10 -10.65 2.65 19.90
CA ASP A 10 -10.73 3.45 21.15
C ASP A 10 -9.35 3.70 21.74
N GLU A 11 -8.45 2.71 21.69
CA GLU A 11 -7.08 2.83 22.23
C GLU A 11 -6.20 3.81 21.46
N PHE A 12 -6.40 3.92 20.15
CA PHE A 12 -5.66 4.83 19.28
C PHE A 12 -6.45 6.08 18.88
N GLU A 13 -7.60 6.32 19.52
CA GLU A 13 -8.38 7.55 19.31
C GLU A 13 -7.56 8.77 19.74
N GLY A 14 -7.42 9.74 18.82
CA GLY A 14 -6.64 10.95 19.08
C GLY A 14 -5.13 10.80 18.97
N ASP A 15 -4.59 9.64 18.60
CA ASP A 15 -3.17 9.50 18.29
C ASP A 15 -2.81 10.36 17.07
N ALA A 16 -1.74 11.16 17.19
CA ALA A 16 -1.35 12.13 16.16
C ALA A 16 -0.76 11.48 14.89
N VAL A 17 -0.35 10.21 14.97
CA VAL A 17 0.41 9.50 13.94
C VAL A 17 -0.33 8.29 13.41
N LYS A 18 -1.09 7.62 14.28
CA LYS A 18 -1.71 6.32 13.96
C LYS A 18 -3.22 6.46 13.92
N LEU A 19 -3.81 6.07 12.82
CA LEU A 19 -5.26 5.99 12.65
C LEU A 19 -5.67 4.52 12.59
N VAL A 20 -6.60 4.12 13.44
CA VAL A 20 -7.31 2.86 13.34
C VAL A 20 -8.78 3.17 13.09
N ALA A 21 -9.30 2.75 11.95
CA ALA A 21 -10.65 3.07 11.51
C ALA A 21 -11.33 1.86 10.86
N ASP A 22 -12.65 1.89 10.80
CA ASP A 22 -13.44 0.96 10.00
C ASP A 22 -14.17 1.68 8.87
N VAL A 23 -14.45 0.94 7.81
CA VAL A 23 -15.16 1.44 6.63
C VAL A 23 -16.33 0.52 6.33
N ASP A 24 -17.54 1.07 6.38
CA ASP A 24 -18.74 0.34 5.98
C ASP A 24 -18.87 0.31 4.45
N CYS A 25 -18.43 -0.79 3.86
CA CYS A 25 -18.50 -1.03 2.42
C CYS A 25 -19.93 -1.24 1.89
N THR A 26 -20.91 -1.40 2.76
CA THR A 26 -22.33 -1.57 2.37
C THR A 26 -23.08 -0.23 2.30
N ALA A 27 -22.48 0.84 2.81
CA ALA A 27 -23.05 2.18 2.88
C ALA A 27 -22.12 3.22 2.20
N LYS A 28 -21.79 4.29 2.92
CA LYS A 28 -21.00 5.42 2.38
C LYS A 28 -19.56 5.05 1.98
N GLY A 29 -19.00 3.99 2.54
CA GLY A 29 -17.65 3.53 2.23
C GLY A 29 -17.54 2.66 0.98
N LYS A 30 -18.63 2.41 0.25
CA LYS A 30 -18.66 1.50 -0.90
C LYS A 30 -17.64 1.87 -1.97
N SER A 31 -17.56 3.13 -2.37
CA SER A 31 -16.60 3.60 -3.39
C SER A 31 -15.15 3.37 -2.99
N LEU A 32 -14.81 3.65 -1.74
CA LEU A 32 -13.47 3.42 -1.20
C LEU A 32 -13.12 1.92 -1.19
N CYS A 33 -14.08 1.08 -0.85
CA CYS A 33 -13.88 -0.36 -0.86
C CYS A 33 -13.69 -0.92 -2.29
N GLU A 34 -14.39 -0.38 -3.26
CA GLU A 34 -14.22 -0.74 -4.68
C GLU A 34 -12.86 -0.30 -5.20
N GLU A 35 -12.44 0.92 -4.90
CA GLU A 35 -11.12 1.48 -5.24
C GLU A 35 -9.98 0.61 -4.71
N HIS A 36 -10.08 0.15 -3.46
CA HIS A 36 -9.09 -0.72 -2.85
C HIS A 36 -9.31 -2.22 -3.08
N GLY A 37 -10.20 -2.60 -3.98
CA GLY A 37 -10.41 -3.99 -4.41
C GLY A 37 -10.91 -4.92 -3.33
N ILE A 38 -11.72 -4.45 -2.38
CA ILE A 38 -12.25 -5.26 -1.27
C ILE A 38 -13.31 -6.23 -1.81
N LYS A 39 -13.04 -7.53 -1.71
CA LYS A 39 -13.91 -8.61 -2.24
C LYS A 39 -14.63 -9.41 -1.16
N GLY A 40 -14.31 -9.19 0.10
CA GLY A 40 -14.90 -9.95 1.22
C GLY A 40 -14.70 -9.25 2.56
N PHE A 41 -15.46 -9.68 3.57
CA PHE A 41 -15.49 -9.06 4.89
C PHE A 41 -15.25 -10.08 5.99
N PRO A 42 -14.50 -9.72 7.02
CA PRO A 42 -13.71 -8.51 7.15
C PRO A 42 -12.38 -8.59 6.39
N THR A 43 -12.02 -7.56 5.66
CA THR A 43 -10.68 -7.35 5.12
C THR A 43 -9.96 -6.31 5.97
N LEU A 44 -8.72 -6.56 6.32
CA LEU A 44 -7.87 -5.61 7.07
C LEU A 44 -6.73 -5.16 6.17
N LYS A 45 -6.54 -3.84 6.11
CA LYS A 45 -5.43 -3.21 5.38
C LYS A 45 -4.69 -2.26 6.30
N TYR A 46 -3.44 -1.98 5.99
CA TYR A 46 -2.58 -1.06 6.73
C TYR A 46 -1.59 -0.34 5.82
N GLY A 47 -1.00 0.73 6.28
CA GLY A 47 0.03 1.49 5.58
C GLY A 47 -0.45 2.84 5.12
N ASP A 48 0.19 3.37 4.09
CA ASP A 48 -0.19 4.64 3.48
C ASP A 48 -1.53 4.50 2.74
N PRO A 49 -2.45 5.48 2.85
CA PRO A 49 -3.73 5.44 2.13
C PRO A 49 -3.61 5.29 0.62
N THR A 50 -2.49 5.69 0.02
CA THR A 50 -2.22 5.54 -1.42
C THR A 50 -1.62 4.19 -1.79
N ASP A 51 -1.08 3.45 -0.79
CA ASP A 51 -0.48 2.12 -0.98
C ASP A 51 -0.80 1.20 0.20
N LEU A 52 -2.07 0.83 0.33
CA LEU A 52 -2.54 -0.03 1.42
C LEU A 52 -2.16 -1.50 1.19
N GLN A 53 -1.49 -2.07 2.18
CA GLN A 53 -1.09 -3.47 2.21
C GLN A 53 -2.14 -4.35 2.93
N ASP A 54 -2.26 -5.61 2.49
CA ASP A 54 -3.15 -6.58 3.16
C ASP A 54 -2.55 -7.07 4.46
N TYR A 55 -3.32 -6.98 5.54
CA TYR A 55 -2.95 -7.57 6.81
C TYR A 55 -3.27 -9.07 6.84
N LYS A 56 -2.24 -9.89 7.03
CA LYS A 56 -2.34 -11.37 7.05
C LYS A 56 -2.02 -11.98 8.43
N GLY A 57 -1.93 -11.16 9.47
CA GLY A 57 -1.62 -11.58 10.83
C GLY A 57 -2.81 -12.11 11.63
N GLY A 58 -2.57 -12.41 12.91
CA GLY A 58 -3.62 -12.79 13.86
C GLY A 58 -4.62 -11.67 14.12
N ARG A 59 -5.86 -12.05 14.44
CA ARG A 59 -6.97 -11.11 14.61
C ARG A 59 -7.35 -10.90 16.07
N ASP A 60 -6.52 -11.36 16.99
CA ASP A 60 -6.66 -11.06 18.40
C ASP A 60 -6.08 -9.68 18.75
N MET A 61 -6.47 -9.14 19.91
CA MET A 61 -6.06 -7.81 20.34
C MET A 61 -4.55 -7.65 20.45
N LYS A 62 -3.84 -8.69 20.86
CA LYS A 62 -2.39 -8.67 21.06
C LYS A 62 -1.66 -8.51 19.74
N ASP A 63 -2.04 -9.30 18.73
CA ASP A 63 -1.39 -9.28 17.42
C ASP A 63 -1.70 -7.98 16.68
N LEU A 64 -2.96 -7.53 16.71
CA LEU A 64 -3.37 -6.26 16.11
C LEU A 64 -2.65 -5.07 16.74
N LYS A 65 -2.62 -4.99 18.07
CA LYS A 65 -1.92 -3.92 18.78
C LYS A 65 -0.43 -3.91 18.48
N LYS A 66 0.23 -5.07 18.55
CA LYS A 66 1.64 -5.21 18.19
C LYS A 66 1.90 -4.73 16.76
N HIS A 67 1.00 -5.03 15.82
CA HIS A 67 1.14 -4.58 14.45
C HIS A 67 1.03 -3.06 14.34
N VAL A 68 0.04 -2.44 14.96
CA VAL A 68 -0.12 -0.98 15.00
C VAL A 68 1.12 -0.31 15.60
N GLU A 69 1.62 -0.82 16.72
CA GLU A 69 2.79 -0.25 17.39
C GLU A 69 4.10 -0.37 16.60
N THR A 70 4.26 -1.45 15.82
CA THR A 70 5.53 -1.75 15.15
C THR A 70 5.54 -1.41 13.67
N LYS A 71 4.39 -1.35 13.01
CA LYS A 71 4.27 -1.16 11.57
C LYS A 71 3.66 0.18 11.16
N LEU A 72 2.78 0.76 12.01
CA LEU A 72 2.26 2.10 11.76
C LEU A 72 3.18 3.14 12.43
N ILE A 73 4.39 3.23 11.93
CA ILE A 73 5.36 4.26 12.29
C ILE A 73 5.40 5.31 11.18
N PRO A 74 5.70 6.57 11.50
CA PRO A 74 5.91 7.60 10.49
C PRO A 74 6.95 7.13 9.49
N MET A 75 6.61 7.15 8.22
CA MET A 75 7.52 6.79 7.14
C MET A 75 8.05 8.05 6.47
N CYS A 76 9.23 7.92 5.88
CA CYS A 76 9.78 8.91 4.98
C CYS A 76 8.76 9.26 3.88
N SER A 77 8.43 10.52 3.76
CA SER A 77 7.49 11.04 2.76
C SER A 77 7.75 12.54 2.54
N PRO A 78 7.19 13.16 1.49
CA PRO A 78 7.28 14.61 1.30
C PRO A 78 6.81 15.44 2.50
N LYS A 79 5.90 14.90 3.33
CA LYS A 79 5.42 15.56 4.56
C LYS A 79 6.31 15.29 5.78
N ASN A 80 7.10 14.21 5.75
CA ASN A 80 7.96 13.76 6.84
C ASN A 80 9.39 13.57 6.33
N ILE A 81 9.93 14.59 5.68
CA ILE A 81 11.23 14.55 5.01
C ILE A 81 12.39 14.30 5.99
N ASP A 82 12.21 14.71 7.25
CA ASP A 82 13.21 14.51 8.31
C ASP A 82 13.45 13.02 8.64
N LEU A 83 12.49 12.17 8.32
CA LEU A 83 12.58 10.71 8.50
C LEU A 83 13.24 9.99 7.33
N CYS A 84 13.59 10.73 6.28
CA CYS A 84 14.22 10.21 5.09
C CYS A 84 15.73 10.15 5.24
N ASP A 85 16.37 9.16 4.62
CA ASP A 85 17.80 9.19 4.37
C ASP A 85 18.14 10.27 3.32
N ASP A 86 19.43 10.60 3.19
CA ASP A 86 19.87 11.70 2.33
C ASP A 86 19.56 11.42 0.84
N GLU A 87 19.58 10.16 0.40
CA GLU A 87 19.25 9.79 -0.97
C GLU A 87 17.77 10.05 -1.26
N LYS A 88 16.86 9.61 -0.38
CA LYS A 88 15.43 9.84 -0.53
C LYS A 88 15.03 11.30 -0.40
N LYS A 89 15.73 12.06 0.48
CA LYS A 89 15.53 13.52 0.56
C LYS A 89 15.81 14.16 -0.79
N ALA A 90 16.96 13.86 -1.39
CA ALA A 90 17.34 14.40 -2.69
C ALA A 90 16.36 14.00 -3.81
N GLU A 91 15.87 12.76 -3.79
CA GLU A 91 14.85 12.32 -4.74
C GLU A 91 13.51 13.05 -4.55
N ILE A 92 13.03 13.18 -3.32
CA ILE A 92 11.80 13.92 -3.00
C ILE A 92 11.91 15.37 -3.45
N GLU A 93 13.02 16.04 -3.14
CA GLU A 93 13.27 17.43 -3.55
C GLU A 93 13.30 17.55 -5.08
N LYS A 94 13.98 16.62 -5.77
CA LYS A 94 14.05 16.59 -7.23
C LYS A 94 12.65 16.48 -7.84
N PHE A 95 11.85 15.50 -7.41
CA PHE A 95 10.52 15.29 -7.98
C PHE A 95 9.54 16.38 -7.58
N SER A 96 9.65 16.93 -6.37
CA SER A 96 8.79 18.05 -5.92
C SER A 96 9.09 19.37 -6.67
N ALA A 97 10.27 19.51 -7.23
CA ALA A 97 10.66 20.67 -8.04
C ALA A 97 10.34 20.53 -9.54
N MET A 98 9.93 19.35 -9.99
CA MET A 98 9.59 19.10 -11.40
C MET A 98 8.18 19.61 -11.71
N ALA A 99 7.96 20.01 -12.95
CA ALA A 99 6.64 20.35 -13.46
C ALA A 99 5.77 19.09 -13.62
N ASP A 100 4.47 19.21 -13.40
CA ASP A 100 3.52 18.09 -13.48
C ASP A 100 3.59 17.38 -14.84
N GLU A 101 3.76 18.11 -15.94
CA GLU A 101 3.90 17.56 -17.30
C GLU A 101 5.15 16.67 -17.45
N GLU A 102 6.26 17.03 -16.80
CA GLU A 102 7.49 16.22 -16.81
C GLU A 102 7.32 14.95 -15.98
N LEU A 103 6.63 15.06 -14.84
CA LEU A 103 6.31 13.91 -13.99
C LEU A 103 5.39 12.93 -14.72
N GLU A 104 4.34 13.41 -15.39
CA GLU A 104 3.43 12.59 -16.18
C GLU A 104 4.16 11.86 -17.31
N LYS A 105 5.08 12.54 -18.01
CA LYS A 105 5.92 11.92 -19.05
C LYS A 105 6.82 10.82 -18.48
N MET A 106 7.47 11.05 -17.34
CA MET A 106 8.30 10.04 -16.69
C MET A 106 7.47 8.84 -16.22
N ILE A 107 6.28 9.06 -15.70
CA ILE A 107 5.35 7.99 -15.30
C ILE A 107 4.97 7.15 -16.53
N ALA A 108 4.61 7.79 -17.64
CA ALA A 108 4.26 7.09 -18.88
C ALA A 108 5.43 6.27 -19.45
N GLU A 109 6.64 6.80 -19.43
CA GLU A 109 7.86 6.10 -19.86
C GLU A 109 8.12 4.86 -18.97
N LYS A 110 8.04 5.02 -17.64
CA LYS A 110 8.25 3.91 -16.71
C LYS A 110 7.14 2.86 -16.77
N THR A 111 5.91 3.27 -16.99
CA THR A 111 4.78 2.35 -17.21
C THR A 111 5.02 1.50 -18.46
N THR A 112 5.47 2.11 -19.57
CA THR A 112 5.78 1.39 -20.80
C THR A 112 6.95 0.42 -20.62
N GLU A 113 8.00 0.81 -19.88
CA GLU A 113 9.12 -0.08 -19.53
C GLU A 113 8.63 -1.30 -18.72
N MET A 114 7.76 -1.08 -17.73
CA MET A 114 7.19 -2.16 -16.91
C MET A 114 6.33 -3.11 -17.74
N GLU A 115 5.44 -2.59 -18.57
CA GLU A 115 4.59 -3.41 -19.47
C GLU A 115 5.42 -4.23 -20.44
N THR A 116 6.50 -3.66 -20.99
CA THR A 116 7.43 -4.36 -21.88
C THR A 116 8.16 -5.49 -21.15
N ALA A 117 8.70 -5.20 -19.97
CA ALA A 117 9.39 -6.21 -19.15
C ALA A 117 8.45 -7.35 -18.74
N GLU A 118 7.20 -7.03 -18.37
CA GLU A 118 6.19 -8.02 -18.02
C GLU A 118 5.81 -8.91 -19.23
N ALA A 119 5.66 -8.31 -20.41
CA ALA A 119 5.40 -9.04 -21.66
C ALA A 119 6.56 -9.96 -22.05
N GLU A 120 7.81 -9.51 -21.91
CA GLU A 120 9.01 -10.31 -22.14
C GLU A 120 9.13 -11.47 -21.15
N PHE A 121 8.89 -11.20 -19.87
CA PHE A 121 8.86 -12.24 -18.84
C PHE A 121 7.81 -13.31 -19.15
N LYS A 122 6.59 -12.90 -19.50
CA LYS A 122 5.50 -13.83 -19.85
C LYS A 122 5.88 -14.71 -21.05
N LYS A 123 6.44 -14.12 -22.10
CA LYS A 123 6.95 -14.89 -23.26
C LYS A 123 8.06 -15.88 -22.87
N GLY A 124 8.96 -15.47 -21.98
CA GLY A 124 10.02 -16.33 -21.47
C GLY A 124 9.46 -17.54 -20.70
N VAL A 125 8.48 -17.32 -19.84
CA VAL A 125 7.80 -18.38 -19.09
C VAL A 125 7.05 -19.33 -20.03
N GLU A 126 6.30 -18.81 -21.02
CA GLU A 126 5.60 -19.64 -22.00
C GLU A 126 6.56 -20.50 -22.84
N ALA A 127 7.70 -19.93 -23.27
CA ALA A 127 8.72 -20.69 -24.00
C ALA A 127 9.37 -21.78 -23.15
N LEU A 128 9.65 -21.51 -21.87
CA LEU A 128 10.18 -22.48 -20.93
C LEU A 128 9.19 -23.63 -20.70
N GLN A 129 7.91 -23.30 -20.52
CA GLN A 129 6.84 -24.26 -20.33
C GLN A 129 6.64 -25.17 -21.55
N ALA A 130 6.66 -24.59 -22.75
CA ALA A 130 6.59 -25.34 -24.00
C ALA A 130 7.82 -26.25 -24.23
N THR A 131 8.97 -25.91 -23.67
CA THR A 131 10.17 -26.73 -23.72
C THR A 131 10.06 -27.90 -22.73
N TYR A 132 9.56 -27.63 -21.53
CA TYR A 132 9.35 -28.65 -20.51
C TYR A 132 8.32 -29.70 -20.93
N GLU A 133 7.23 -29.30 -21.62
CA GLU A 133 6.19 -30.21 -22.11
C GLU A 133 6.66 -31.15 -23.24
N LYS A 134 7.82 -30.86 -23.84
CA LYS A 134 8.43 -31.69 -24.91
C LYS A 134 9.49 -32.65 -24.42
N LEU A 135 9.87 -32.61 -23.12
CA LEU A 135 10.81 -33.48 -22.46
C LEU A 135 10.12 -34.69 -21.83
#